data_4bd16e2cdd521aacec4e1d9ce559ce2b
#
_entry.id   4bd16e2cdd521aacec4e1d9ce559ce2b
#
_cell.length_a   1.000
_cell.length_b   1.000
_cell.length_c   1.000
_cell.angle_alpha   90.00
_cell.angle_beta   90.00
_cell.angle_gamma   90.00
#
_symmetry.space_group_name_H-M   'P 1'
#
loop_
_entity.id
_entity.type
_entity.pdbx_description
1 polymer ?
#
loop_
_entity_poly.entity_id
_entity_poly.type
_entity_poly.pdbx_seq_one_letter_code
_entity_poly.pdbx_strand_id
1 'polypeptide(L)'
;MTAKIETKGLNLWYGKFHALIDVSLAIRPRAITAIIGPSGCGKSTLLRVINRMNEIIPHVKVTGDVLLDGKSIYAPDIDLRQLRKRIGMVFQRPNPFPLSVFENVAYGPKIHDLAKGDDLAARVESSLRATGLWDTLKDRLGASALSLTPEQQQRICISRLLAVEPEILLMDEPASALDPIATARIEELMLELKDRYTILIVTHNMQQAARISDDTAFMLLGELVEVGETQTIFTKNSDPRTEQYISGRFG
;
A
#
# COMPACT_ATOMS: atom_id res chain seq x y z
N MET A 1 -2.77 -21.50 5.94
CA MET A 1 -3.12 -20.22 6.61
C MET A 1 -4.19 -19.55 5.77
N THR A 2 -5.21 -18.95 6.39
CA THR A 2 -6.24 -18.19 5.66
C THR A 2 -5.63 -16.88 5.16
N ALA A 3 -5.91 -16.51 3.90
CA ALA A 3 -5.48 -15.26 3.33
C ALA A 3 -6.15 -14.07 4.04
N LYS A 4 -5.43 -12.95 4.19
CA LYS A 4 -5.97 -11.68 4.70
C LYS A 4 -6.79 -10.96 3.63
N ILE A 5 -6.25 -10.94 2.40
CA ILE A 5 -6.94 -10.48 1.20
C ILE A 5 -6.87 -11.61 0.17
N GLU A 6 -7.95 -11.82 -0.56
CA GLU A 6 -8.00 -12.74 -1.68
C GLU A 6 -8.76 -12.08 -2.84
N THR A 7 -8.16 -12.03 -4.02
CA THR A 7 -8.89 -11.68 -5.25
C THR A 7 -9.26 -12.94 -5.99
N LYS A 8 -10.47 -13.00 -6.55
CA LYS A 8 -11.02 -14.18 -7.26
C LYS A 8 -11.53 -13.78 -8.63
N GLY A 9 -10.83 -14.19 -9.67
CA GLY A 9 -11.20 -13.93 -11.04
C GLY A 9 -11.44 -12.45 -11.31
N LEU A 10 -10.59 -11.59 -10.71
CA LEU A 10 -10.80 -10.15 -10.70
C LEU A 10 -10.52 -9.55 -12.07
N ASN A 11 -11.51 -8.90 -12.63
CA ASN A 11 -11.40 -8.16 -13.88
C ASN A 11 -11.79 -6.69 -13.67
N LEU A 12 -11.09 -5.78 -14.33
CA LEU A 12 -11.41 -4.35 -14.29
C LEU A 12 -11.25 -3.70 -15.66
N TRP A 13 -12.21 -2.85 -16.01
CA TRP A 13 -12.18 -2.03 -17.23
C TRP A 13 -12.25 -0.55 -16.88
N TYR A 14 -11.44 0.25 -17.57
CA TYR A 14 -11.59 1.69 -17.69
C TYR A 14 -12.23 1.99 -19.07
N GLY A 15 -13.55 2.20 -19.10
CA GLY A 15 -14.29 2.26 -20.35
C GLY A 15 -14.14 0.98 -21.18
N LYS A 16 -13.44 1.03 -22.32
CA LYS A 16 -13.15 -0.13 -23.18
C LYS A 16 -11.84 -0.83 -22.87
N PHE A 17 -10.96 -0.20 -22.08
CA PHE A 17 -9.63 -0.75 -21.77
C PHE A 17 -9.73 -1.77 -20.63
N HIS A 18 -9.36 -3.04 -20.90
CA HIS A 18 -9.32 -4.13 -19.92
C HIS A 18 -7.99 -4.07 -19.15
N ALA A 19 -8.00 -3.51 -17.97
CA ALA A 19 -6.81 -3.19 -17.19
C ALA A 19 -6.38 -4.29 -16.22
N LEU A 20 -7.32 -5.13 -15.75
CA LEU A 20 -7.04 -6.34 -14.97
C LEU A 20 -7.80 -7.50 -15.59
N ILE A 21 -7.11 -8.62 -15.81
CA ILE A 21 -7.59 -9.79 -16.54
C ILE A 21 -7.46 -11.02 -15.64
N ASP A 22 -8.59 -11.51 -15.11
CA ASP A 22 -8.71 -12.74 -14.32
C ASP A 22 -7.69 -12.88 -13.17
N VAL A 23 -7.45 -11.78 -12.45
CA VAL A 23 -6.43 -11.73 -11.39
C VAL A 23 -6.94 -12.44 -10.13
N SER A 24 -6.28 -13.56 -9.78
CA SER A 24 -6.54 -14.33 -8.55
C SER A 24 -5.28 -14.38 -7.69
N LEU A 25 -5.28 -13.65 -6.57
CA LEU A 25 -4.13 -13.45 -5.69
C LEU A 25 -4.56 -13.61 -4.22
N ALA A 26 -3.81 -14.40 -3.45
CA ALA A 26 -3.98 -14.55 -2.02
C ALA A 26 -2.83 -13.88 -1.26
N ILE A 27 -3.14 -12.97 -0.33
CA ILE A 27 -2.18 -12.20 0.45
C ILE A 27 -2.21 -12.67 1.89
N ARG A 28 -1.05 -13.07 2.40
CA ARG A 28 -0.88 -13.56 3.77
C ARG A 28 -1.00 -12.41 4.79
N PRO A 29 -1.58 -12.66 5.98
CA PRO A 29 -1.59 -11.67 7.06
C PRO A 29 -0.18 -11.43 7.60
N ARG A 30 0.11 -10.20 8.00
CA ARG A 30 1.39 -9.79 8.63
C ARG A 30 2.62 -10.22 7.83
N ALA A 31 2.59 -9.92 6.56
CA ALA A 31 3.65 -10.15 5.60
C ALA A 31 3.71 -8.97 4.62
N ILE A 32 4.84 -8.81 3.96
CA ILE A 32 5.00 -7.88 2.85
C ILE A 32 4.85 -8.67 1.55
N THR A 33 3.83 -8.36 0.76
CA THR A 33 3.69 -8.86 -0.62
C THR A 33 4.05 -7.76 -1.60
N ALA A 34 5.07 -7.98 -2.43
CA ALA A 34 5.43 -7.07 -3.50
C ALA A 34 4.70 -7.43 -4.80
N ILE A 35 4.14 -6.44 -5.48
CA ILE A 35 3.65 -6.56 -6.86
C ILE A 35 4.66 -5.88 -7.76
N ILE A 36 5.30 -6.66 -8.63
CA ILE A 36 6.28 -6.19 -9.62
C ILE A 36 5.75 -6.34 -11.04
N GLY A 37 6.36 -5.65 -12.00
CA GLY A 37 6.02 -5.72 -13.41
C GLY A 37 6.28 -4.39 -14.13
N PRO A 38 6.24 -4.37 -15.46
CA PRO A 38 6.50 -3.17 -16.25
C PRO A 38 5.46 -2.06 -15.99
N SER A 39 5.80 -0.84 -16.37
CA SER A 39 4.89 0.30 -16.26
C SER A 39 3.60 0.05 -17.07
N GLY A 40 2.45 0.41 -16.51
CA GLY A 40 1.15 0.23 -17.16
C GLY A 40 0.56 -1.19 -17.14
N CYS A 41 1.20 -2.18 -16.51
CA CYS A 41 0.69 -3.56 -16.46
C CYS A 41 -0.47 -3.79 -15.47
N GLY A 42 -0.99 -2.77 -14.77
CA GLY A 42 -2.15 -2.90 -13.90
C GLY A 42 -1.87 -2.91 -12.39
N LYS A 43 -0.61 -2.82 -11.91
CA LYS A 43 -0.24 -2.90 -10.48
C LYS A 43 -0.99 -1.92 -9.58
N SER A 44 -0.93 -0.62 -9.88
CA SER A 44 -1.64 0.42 -9.11
C SER A 44 -3.16 0.30 -9.25
N THR A 45 -3.65 -0.26 -10.37
CA THR A 45 -5.06 -0.57 -10.56
C THR A 45 -5.49 -1.65 -9.57
N LEU A 46 -4.73 -2.74 -9.46
CA LEU A 46 -4.99 -3.82 -8.51
C LEU A 46 -4.99 -3.29 -7.06
N LEU A 47 -3.99 -2.47 -6.68
CA LEU A 47 -3.95 -1.86 -5.36
C LEU A 47 -5.24 -1.09 -5.04
N ARG A 48 -5.69 -0.25 -6.00
CA ARG A 48 -6.87 0.62 -5.81
C ARG A 48 -8.19 -0.14 -5.81
N VAL A 49 -8.26 -1.33 -6.42
CA VAL A 49 -9.46 -2.18 -6.33
C VAL A 49 -9.65 -2.69 -4.90
N ILE A 50 -8.57 -3.07 -4.22
CA ILE A 50 -8.62 -3.67 -2.89
C ILE A 50 -9.29 -2.74 -1.85
N ASN A 51 -9.18 -1.42 -1.98
CA ASN A 51 -9.87 -0.45 -1.12
C ASN A 51 -11.01 0.30 -1.84
N ARG A 52 -11.42 -0.18 -3.00
CA ARG A 52 -12.51 0.37 -3.84
C ARG A 52 -12.29 1.83 -4.24
N MET A 53 -11.03 2.28 -4.35
CA MET A 53 -10.74 3.64 -4.83
C MET A 53 -10.96 3.82 -6.33
N ASN A 54 -10.98 2.75 -7.11
CA ASN A 54 -11.26 2.82 -8.55
C ASN A 54 -12.68 3.32 -8.86
N GLU A 55 -13.62 3.14 -7.92
CA GLU A 55 -15.02 3.54 -8.11
C GLU A 55 -15.25 5.06 -8.23
N ILE A 56 -14.25 5.87 -7.84
CA ILE A 56 -14.30 7.33 -8.06
C ILE A 56 -14.02 7.72 -9.52
N ILE A 57 -13.50 6.78 -10.32
CA ILE A 57 -13.16 7.03 -11.73
C ILE A 57 -14.42 6.72 -12.58
N PRO A 58 -14.87 7.65 -13.44
CA PRO A 58 -16.01 7.40 -14.31
C PRO A 58 -15.79 6.19 -15.23
N HIS A 59 -16.88 5.46 -15.51
CA HIS A 59 -16.90 4.32 -16.44
C HIS A 59 -15.98 3.16 -16.04
N VAL A 60 -15.71 2.97 -14.74
CA VAL A 60 -15.05 1.76 -14.23
C VAL A 60 -16.07 0.63 -14.11
N LYS A 61 -15.70 -0.54 -14.61
CA LYS A 61 -16.44 -1.78 -14.41
C LYS A 61 -15.52 -2.81 -13.75
N VAL A 62 -16.00 -3.44 -12.69
CA VAL A 62 -15.29 -4.53 -11.98
C VAL A 62 -16.15 -5.78 -12.02
N THR A 63 -15.55 -6.95 -12.24
CA THR A 63 -16.18 -8.27 -12.04
C THR A 63 -15.21 -9.20 -11.34
N GLY A 64 -15.68 -10.35 -10.87
CA GLY A 64 -14.94 -11.17 -9.90
C GLY A 64 -15.17 -10.66 -8.49
N ASP A 65 -14.31 -11.02 -7.55
CA ASP A 65 -14.48 -10.62 -6.15
C ASP A 65 -13.14 -10.28 -5.48
N VAL A 66 -13.23 -9.49 -4.41
CA VAL A 66 -12.13 -9.25 -3.47
C VAL A 66 -12.65 -9.55 -2.07
N LEU A 67 -12.00 -10.49 -1.40
CA LEU A 67 -12.36 -10.88 -0.05
C LEU A 67 -11.39 -10.28 0.96
N LEU A 68 -11.92 -9.73 2.04
CA LEU A 68 -11.19 -9.32 3.23
C LEU A 68 -11.64 -10.22 4.37
N ASP A 69 -10.71 -11.00 4.95
CA ASP A 69 -11.03 -12.01 5.96
C ASP A 69 -12.17 -12.98 5.52
N GLY A 70 -12.16 -13.35 4.24
CA GLY A 70 -13.15 -14.25 3.65
C GLY A 70 -14.50 -13.63 3.31
N LYS A 71 -14.70 -12.31 3.55
CA LYS A 71 -15.94 -11.58 3.22
C LYS A 71 -15.72 -10.67 2.03
N SER A 72 -16.65 -10.69 1.06
CA SER A 72 -16.61 -9.81 -0.11
C SER A 72 -16.66 -8.34 0.30
N ILE A 73 -15.73 -7.54 -0.24
CA ILE A 73 -15.74 -6.09 -0.06
C ILE A 73 -16.85 -5.40 -0.88
N TYR A 74 -17.52 -6.14 -1.76
CA TYR A 74 -18.65 -5.68 -2.59
C TYR A 74 -20.02 -6.08 -2.02
N ALA A 75 -20.05 -6.73 -0.86
CA ALA A 75 -21.32 -7.08 -0.21
C ALA A 75 -22.17 -5.82 0.04
N PRO A 76 -23.52 -5.91 -0.07
CA PRO A 76 -24.42 -4.75 0.01
C PRO A 76 -24.35 -3.98 1.34
N ASP A 77 -23.92 -4.62 2.41
CA ASP A 77 -23.81 -4.09 3.77
C ASP A 77 -22.45 -3.45 4.09
N ILE A 78 -21.54 -3.39 3.12
CA ILE A 78 -20.20 -2.82 3.34
C ILE A 78 -20.25 -1.30 3.43
N ASP A 79 -19.86 -0.77 4.59
CA ASP A 79 -19.55 0.66 4.76
C ASP A 79 -18.17 0.97 4.19
N LEU A 80 -18.11 1.76 3.12
CA LEU A 80 -16.86 2.16 2.46
C LEU A 80 -15.91 2.94 3.36
N ARG A 81 -16.42 3.71 4.33
CA ARG A 81 -15.57 4.45 5.28
C ARG A 81 -14.87 3.48 6.21
N GLN A 82 -15.59 2.47 6.71
CA GLN A 82 -15.01 1.41 7.55
C GLN A 82 -14.04 0.54 6.75
N LEU A 83 -14.36 0.18 5.51
CA LEU A 83 -13.45 -0.55 4.63
C LEU A 83 -12.13 0.22 4.44
N ARG A 84 -12.19 1.51 4.08
CA ARG A 84 -11.01 2.35 3.85
C ARG A 84 -10.25 2.72 5.12
N LYS A 85 -10.89 2.65 6.29
CA LYS A 85 -10.22 2.74 7.59
C LYS A 85 -9.38 1.48 7.84
N ARG A 86 -9.91 0.28 7.52
CA ARG A 86 -9.19 -0.99 7.67
C ARG A 86 -8.08 -1.16 6.62
N ILE A 87 -8.24 -0.59 5.42
CA ILE A 87 -7.32 -0.71 4.28
C ILE A 87 -6.83 0.68 3.88
N GLY A 88 -5.73 1.11 4.52
CA GLY A 88 -5.11 2.41 4.23
C GLY A 88 -4.24 2.37 2.97
N MET A 89 -4.05 3.53 2.32
CA MET A 89 -3.23 3.65 1.12
C MET A 89 -2.24 4.80 1.20
N VAL A 90 -0.98 4.50 0.87
CA VAL A 90 0.11 5.45 0.64
C VAL A 90 0.32 5.58 -0.86
N PHE A 91 0.37 6.82 -1.35
CA PHE A 91 0.55 7.11 -2.77
C PHE A 91 2.01 7.32 -3.14
N GLN A 92 2.32 7.18 -4.42
CA GLN A 92 3.63 7.36 -4.99
C GLN A 92 4.23 8.74 -4.68
N ARG A 93 3.42 9.80 -4.78
CA ARG A 93 3.82 11.16 -4.38
C ARG A 93 3.29 11.44 -2.98
N PRO A 94 4.13 11.93 -2.06
CA PRO A 94 3.66 12.40 -0.78
C PRO A 94 2.51 13.40 -0.94
N ASN A 95 1.45 13.21 -0.17
CA ASN A 95 0.26 14.07 -0.24
C ASN A 95 -0.20 14.51 1.16
N PRO A 96 0.68 15.15 1.94
CA PRO A 96 0.25 15.73 3.19
C PRO A 96 -0.80 16.81 2.92
N PHE A 97 -1.77 16.94 3.81
CA PHE A 97 -2.73 18.04 3.75
C PHE A 97 -2.03 19.38 4.02
N PRO A 98 -2.54 20.51 3.52
CA PRO A 98 -2.01 21.85 3.80
C PRO A 98 -2.36 22.28 5.25
N LEU A 99 -1.97 21.46 6.19
CA LEU A 99 -2.21 21.55 7.63
C LEU A 99 -0.88 21.38 8.38
N SER A 100 -0.91 21.57 9.70
CA SER A 100 0.25 21.29 10.54
C SER A 100 0.60 19.78 10.55
N VAL A 101 1.80 19.46 11.05
CA VAL A 101 2.22 18.07 11.31
C VAL A 101 1.20 17.36 12.21
N PHE A 102 0.84 18.00 13.34
CA PHE A 102 -0.16 17.45 14.26
C PHE A 102 -1.49 17.18 13.57
N GLU A 103 -2.05 18.18 12.88
CA GLU A 103 -3.36 18.06 12.23
C GLU A 103 -3.39 17.02 11.11
N ASN A 104 -2.27 16.80 10.39
CA ASN A 104 -2.17 15.72 9.41
C ASN A 104 -2.37 14.35 10.06
N VAL A 105 -1.67 14.07 11.16
CA VAL A 105 -1.75 12.78 11.85
C VAL A 105 -3.07 12.63 12.60
N ALA A 106 -3.54 13.71 13.22
CA ALA A 106 -4.80 13.75 13.98
C ALA A 106 -6.05 13.67 13.09
N TYR A 107 -5.92 13.88 11.78
CA TYR A 107 -7.06 14.02 10.86
C TYR A 107 -7.97 12.77 10.87
N GLY A 108 -7.38 11.60 10.66
CA GLY A 108 -8.13 10.34 10.68
C GLY A 108 -8.81 10.05 12.02
N PRO A 109 -8.09 10.08 13.14
CA PRO A 109 -8.69 9.94 14.47
C PRO A 109 -9.86 10.89 14.76
N LYS A 110 -9.77 12.16 14.32
CA LYS A 110 -10.85 13.14 14.47
C LYS A 110 -12.09 12.78 13.65
N ILE A 111 -11.91 12.42 12.35
CA ILE A 111 -13.03 12.09 11.46
C ILE A 111 -13.77 10.82 11.88
N HIS A 112 -13.03 9.87 12.45
CA HIS A 112 -13.59 8.59 12.89
C HIS A 112 -13.98 8.58 14.38
N ASP A 113 -13.93 9.74 15.08
CA ASP A 113 -14.23 9.87 16.53
C ASP A 113 -13.47 8.86 17.40
N LEU A 114 -12.20 8.58 17.08
CA LEU A 114 -11.39 7.58 17.77
C LEU A 114 -10.73 8.09 19.04
N ALA A 115 -10.42 9.39 19.10
CA ALA A 115 -9.73 10.01 20.23
C ALA A 115 -9.97 11.52 20.27
N LYS A 116 -9.93 12.11 21.48
CA LYS A 116 -10.06 13.57 21.74
C LYS A 116 -9.10 13.98 22.85
N GLY A 117 -8.76 15.27 22.93
CA GLY A 117 -7.91 15.79 24.01
C GLY A 117 -6.57 15.07 24.10
N ASP A 118 -6.19 14.65 25.30
CA ASP A 118 -4.90 14.01 25.59
C ASP A 118 -4.75 12.65 24.89
N ASP A 119 -5.84 11.88 24.72
CA ASP A 119 -5.81 10.62 23.96
C ASP A 119 -5.46 10.85 22.50
N LEU A 120 -5.94 11.94 21.91
CA LEU A 120 -5.58 12.30 20.53
C LEU A 120 -4.11 12.69 20.43
N ALA A 121 -3.58 13.44 21.40
CA ALA A 121 -2.17 13.82 21.44
C ALA A 121 -1.28 12.58 21.59
N ALA A 122 -1.62 11.66 22.49
CA ALA A 122 -0.90 10.39 22.68
C ALA A 122 -0.90 9.52 21.41
N ARG A 123 -2.02 9.46 20.68
CA ARG A 123 -2.15 8.73 19.43
C ARG A 123 -1.29 9.35 18.32
N VAL A 124 -1.25 10.68 18.22
CA VAL A 124 -0.36 11.41 17.30
C VAL A 124 1.11 11.11 17.61
N GLU A 125 1.50 11.22 18.87
CA GLU A 125 2.85 10.89 19.33
C GLU A 125 3.22 9.46 18.97
N SER A 126 2.38 8.48 19.34
CA SER A 126 2.62 7.06 19.04
C SER A 126 2.80 6.81 17.54
N SER A 127 1.98 7.44 16.69
CA SER A 127 2.07 7.30 15.24
C SER A 127 3.34 7.93 14.66
N LEU A 128 3.77 9.08 15.19
CA LEU A 128 5.04 9.71 14.80
C LEU A 128 6.26 8.94 15.30
N ARG A 129 6.18 8.30 16.47
CA ARG A 129 7.23 7.38 16.96
C ARG A 129 7.34 6.16 16.08
N ALA A 130 6.22 5.53 15.71
CA ALA A 130 6.18 4.37 14.83
C ALA A 130 6.79 4.62 13.45
N THR A 131 6.85 5.87 13.00
CA THR A 131 7.48 6.26 11.73
C THR A 131 8.85 6.93 11.91
N GLY A 132 9.39 6.97 13.13
CA GLY A 132 10.69 7.57 13.44
C GLY A 132 10.75 9.10 13.25
N LEU A 133 9.60 9.78 13.32
CA LEU A 133 9.53 11.24 13.14
C LEU A 133 9.43 12.01 14.46
N TRP A 134 9.09 11.37 15.57
CA TRP A 134 8.81 12.05 16.82
C TRP A 134 9.96 12.94 17.30
N ASP A 135 11.16 12.39 17.42
CA ASP A 135 12.31 13.11 17.99
C ASP A 135 12.72 14.32 17.15
N THR A 136 12.45 14.28 15.85
CA THR A 136 12.73 15.39 14.92
C THR A 136 11.64 16.45 14.93
N LEU A 137 10.37 16.09 15.19
CA LEU A 137 9.22 16.96 14.99
C LEU A 137 8.46 17.33 16.26
N LYS A 138 8.72 16.73 17.42
CA LYS A 138 7.99 16.97 18.69
C LYS A 138 7.89 18.44 19.06
N ASP A 139 8.95 19.23 18.83
CA ASP A 139 8.99 20.66 19.13
C ASP A 139 8.45 21.53 17.97
N ARG A 140 7.99 20.91 16.88
CA ARG A 140 7.53 21.57 15.65
C ARG A 140 6.19 21.02 15.14
N LEU A 141 5.38 20.44 16.00
CA LEU A 141 4.08 19.84 15.63
C LEU A 141 3.10 20.85 15.00
N GLY A 142 3.23 22.15 15.32
CA GLY A 142 2.48 23.24 14.69
C GLY A 142 3.00 23.68 13.32
N ALA A 143 4.18 23.24 12.89
CA ALA A 143 4.73 23.61 11.58
C ALA A 143 3.91 22.99 10.43
N SER A 144 3.88 23.68 9.29
CA SER A 144 3.23 23.16 8.08
C SER A 144 3.88 21.85 7.62
N ALA A 145 3.09 20.81 7.39
CA ALA A 145 3.60 19.56 6.85
C ALA A 145 4.18 19.72 5.42
N LEU A 146 3.76 20.73 4.68
CA LEU A 146 4.30 21.04 3.34
C LEU A 146 5.72 21.60 3.39
N SER A 147 6.20 22.10 4.54
CA SER A 147 7.57 22.59 4.71
C SER A 147 8.61 21.50 5.01
N LEU A 148 8.17 20.27 5.17
CA LEU A 148 9.02 19.12 5.45
C LEU A 148 9.72 18.60 4.19
N THR A 149 10.81 17.83 4.37
CA THR A 149 11.44 17.12 3.25
C THR A 149 10.51 16.11 2.60
N PRO A 150 10.68 15.73 1.33
CA PRO A 150 9.84 14.72 0.68
C PRO A 150 9.75 13.41 1.46
N GLU A 151 10.86 12.94 2.03
CA GLU A 151 10.90 11.74 2.87
C GLU A 151 10.07 11.91 4.14
N GLN A 152 10.22 13.05 4.85
CA GLN A 152 9.41 13.34 6.05
C GLN A 152 7.92 13.47 5.70
N GLN A 153 7.59 14.09 4.56
CA GLN A 153 6.21 14.16 4.07
C GLN A 153 5.62 12.76 3.82
N GLN A 154 6.40 11.84 3.23
CA GLN A 154 5.96 10.47 3.01
C GLN A 154 5.71 9.75 4.34
N ARG A 155 6.61 9.89 5.31
CA ARG A 155 6.41 9.33 6.65
C ARG A 155 5.23 9.95 7.39
N ILE A 156 4.93 11.25 7.22
CA ILE A 156 3.70 11.87 7.75
C ILE A 156 2.46 11.23 7.13
N CYS A 157 2.47 10.94 5.82
CA CYS A 157 1.36 10.23 5.17
C CYS A 157 1.18 8.81 5.75
N ILE A 158 2.28 8.11 6.08
CA ILE A 158 2.23 6.82 6.78
C ILE A 158 1.72 7.01 8.21
N SER A 159 2.26 7.97 8.99
CA SER A 159 1.80 8.27 10.36
C SER A 159 0.29 8.55 10.41
N ARG A 160 -0.21 9.32 9.44
CA ARG A 160 -1.66 9.62 9.30
C ARG A 160 -2.49 8.34 9.15
N LEU A 161 -1.99 7.35 8.40
CA LEU A 161 -2.66 6.05 8.28
C LEU A 161 -2.56 5.23 9.56
N LEU A 162 -1.38 5.15 10.17
CA LEU A 162 -1.19 4.38 11.40
C LEU A 162 -2.06 4.90 12.56
N ALA A 163 -2.34 6.20 12.58
CA ALA A 163 -3.17 6.83 13.61
C ALA A 163 -4.62 6.33 13.64
N VAL A 164 -5.13 5.72 12.57
CA VAL A 164 -6.46 5.08 12.55
C VAL A 164 -6.40 3.56 12.78
N GLU A 165 -5.21 3.01 13.05
CA GLU A 165 -4.97 1.59 13.30
C GLU A 165 -5.55 0.70 12.18
N PRO A 166 -5.09 0.84 10.95
CA PRO A 166 -5.53 -0.02 9.85
C PRO A 166 -5.07 -1.45 10.07
N GLU A 167 -5.60 -2.38 9.31
CA GLU A 167 -5.14 -3.78 9.27
C GLU A 167 -4.17 -4.02 8.10
N ILE A 168 -4.34 -3.23 7.05
CA ILE A 168 -3.64 -3.38 5.78
C ILE A 168 -3.11 -2.03 5.31
N LEU A 169 -1.86 -2.03 4.84
CA LEU A 169 -1.20 -0.89 4.22
C LEU A 169 -0.97 -1.19 2.74
N LEU A 170 -1.64 -0.47 1.88
CA LEU A 170 -1.39 -0.48 0.44
C LEU A 170 -0.39 0.62 0.12
N MET A 171 0.73 0.28 -0.53
CA MET A 171 1.81 1.21 -0.81
C MET A 171 2.10 1.24 -2.32
N ASP A 172 1.69 2.31 -2.99
CA ASP A 172 1.88 2.51 -4.44
C ASP A 172 3.21 3.24 -4.66
N GLU A 173 4.29 2.51 -4.93
CA GLU A 173 5.65 3.03 -5.17
C GLU A 173 6.13 4.05 -4.10
N PRO A 174 6.07 3.75 -2.79
CA PRO A 174 6.21 4.75 -1.73
C PRO A 174 7.57 5.43 -1.64
N ALA A 175 8.58 4.91 -2.31
CA ALA A 175 9.95 5.42 -2.29
C ALA A 175 10.48 5.86 -3.67
N SER A 176 9.67 5.80 -4.74
CA SER A 176 10.15 6.04 -6.11
C SER A 176 10.62 7.48 -6.37
N ALA A 177 10.16 8.45 -5.58
CA ALA A 177 10.54 9.86 -5.69
C ALA A 177 11.62 10.28 -4.68
N LEU A 178 12.20 9.33 -3.94
CA LEU A 178 13.15 9.58 -2.86
C LEU A 178 14.59 9.22 -3.28
N ASP A 179 15.56 9.85 -2.64
CA ASP A 179 16.96 9.47 -2.78
C ASP A 179 17.25 8.10 -2.14
N PRO A 180 18.41 7.47 -2.40
CA PRO A 180 18.71 6.12 -1.90
C PRO A 180 18.71 6.00 -0.36
N ILE A 181 19.13 7.06 0.36
CA ILE A 181 19.16 7.06 1.83
C ILE A 181 17.73 7.11 2.38
N ALA A 182 16.91 7.99 1.84
CA ALA A 182 15.51 8.11 2.19
C ALA A 182 14.71 6.83 1.83
N THR A 183 15.03 6.21 0.68
CA THR A 183 14.47 4.92 0.27
C THR A 183 14.77 3.83 1.29
N ALA A 184 16.03 3.69 1.72
CA ALA A 184 16.43 2.70 2.73
C ALA A 184 15.64 2.87 4.03
N ARG A 185 15.43 4.12 4.48
CA ARG A 185 14.64 4.41 5.69
C ARG A 185 13.16 4.02 5.56
N ILE A 186 12.56 4.16 4.38
CA ILE A 186 11.18 3.69 4.12
C ILE A 186 11.14 2.17 4.09
N GLU A 187 12.16 1.50 3.53
CA GLU A 187 12.29 0.04 3.54
C GLU A 187 12.40 -0.51 4.97
N GLU A 188 13.28 0.06 5.79
CA GLU A 188 13.41 -0.29 7.22
C GLU A 188 12.08 -0.13 7.97
N LEU A 189 11.40 1.00 7.75
CA LEU A 189 10.08 1.25 8.32
C LEU A 189 9.07 0.16 7.93
N MET A 190 9.03 -0.27 6.66
CA MET A 190 8.12 -1.33 6.23
C MET A 190 8.43 -2.67 6.91
N LEU A 191 9.72 -3.00 7.09
CA LEU A 191 10.15 -4.20 7.81
C LEU A 191 9.73 -4.18 9.29
N GLU A 192 9.79 -3.03 9.96
CA GLU A 192 9.29 -2.87 11.33
C GLU A 192 7.76 -2.97 11.42
N LEU A 193 7.06 -2.43 10.42
CA LEU A 193 5.60 -2.42 10.42
C LEU A 193 4.97 -3.78 10.10
N LYS A 194 5.66 -4.69 9.38
CA LYS A 194 5.08 -5.96 8.94
C LYS A 194 4.63 -6.88 10.07
N ASP A 195 5.24 -6.77 11.25
CA ASP A 195 4.87 -7.59 12.41
C ASP A 195 3.44 -7.28 12.91
N ARG A 196 2.95 -6.08 12.62
CA ARG A 196 1.62 -5.60 13.03
C ARG A 196 0.63 -5.49 11.88
N TYR A 197 1.11 -5.20 10.67
CA TYR A 197 0.29 -4.87 9.51
C TYR A 197 0.54 -5.84 8.36
N THR A 198 -0.50 -6.06 7.55
CA THR A 198 -0.34 -6.69 6.24
C THR A 198 0.03 -5.62 5.24
N ILE A 199 1.14 -5.76 4.52
CA ILE A 199 1.64 -4.75 3.60
C ILE A 199 1.60 -5.28 2.18
N LEU A 200 0.98 -4.52 1.28
CA LEU A 200 1.01 -4.77 -0.16
C LEU A 200 1.69 -3.59 -0.83
N ILE A 201 2.87 -3.82 -1.39
CA ILE A 201 3.65 -2.79 -2.06
C ILE A 201 3.68 -3.02 -3.57
N VAL A 202 3.43 -1.97 -4.33
CA VAL A 202 3.75 -1.91 -5.77
C VAL A 202 5.11 -1.23 -5.92
N THR A 203 6.00 -1.84 -6.67
CA THR A 203 7.29 -1.26 -7.02
C THR A 203 7.76 -1.71 -8.40
N HIS A 204 8.46 -0.83 -9.10
CA HIS A 204 9.20 -1.18 -10.31
C HIS A 204 10.68 -1.52 -10.00
N ASN A 205 11.11 -1.34 -8.75
CA ASN A 205 12.46 -1.66 -8.31
C ASN A 205 12.53 -3.11 -7.80
N MET A 206 13.03 -4.00 -8.66
CA MET A 206 13.17 -5.43 -8.33
C MET A 206 14.08 -5.68 -7.14
N GLN A 207 15.14 -4.87 -6.96
CA GLN A 207 16.04 -5.02 -5.82
C GLN A 207 15.35 -4.65 -4.51
N GLN A 208 14.46 -3.65 -4.52
CA GLN A 208 13.63 -3.32 -3.37
C GLN A 208 12.70 -4.49 -3.03
N ALA A 209 11.95 -5.01 -4.01
CA ALA A 209 11.08 -6.18 -3.80
C ALA A 209 11.87 -7.35 -3.20
N ALA A 210 13.03 -7.69 -3.77
CA ALA A 210 13.88 -8.79 -3.29
C ALA A 210 14.37 -8.62 -1.85
N ARG A 211 14.60 -7.35 -1.39
CA ARG A 211 15.11 -7.10 -0.04
C ARG A 211 14.03 -7.14 1.04
N ILE A 212 12.83 -6.62 0.74
CA ILE A 212 11.86 -6.34 1.81
C ILE A 212 10.63 -7.25 1.80
N SER A 213 10.30 -7.92 0.68
CA SER A 213 9.06 -8.69 0.61
C SER A 213 9.25 -10.16 1.01
N ASP A 214 8.21 -10.71 1.63
CA ASP A 214 8.09 -12.13 1.95
C ASP A 214 7.57 -12.89 0.72
N ASP A 215 6.59 -12.30 0.00
CA ASP A 215 6.01 -12.83 -1.24
C ASP A 215 6.16 -11.80 -2.37
N THR A 216 6.28 -12.31 -3.60
CA THR A 216 6.32 -11.48 -4.80
C THR A 216 5.31 -11.99 -5.82
N ALA A 217 4.53 -11.08 -6.38
CA ALA A 217 3.58 -11.30 -7.46
C ALA A 217 4.06 -10.54 -8.72
N PHE A 218 4.27 -11.24 -9.83
CA PHE A 218 4.64 -10.63 -11.09
C PHE A 218 3.40 -10.44 -11.97
N MET A 219 3.18 -9.20 -12.40
CA MET A 219 2.09 -8.81 -13.30
C MET A 219 2.60 -8.38 -14.66
N LEU A 220 1.89 -8.79 -15.72
CA LEU A 220 2.16 -8.42 -17.10
C LEU A 220 0.85 -8.21 -17.86
N LEU A 221 0.70 -7.07 -18.53
CA LEU A 221 -0.45 -6.75 -19.40
C LEU A 221 -1.84 -7.01 -18.77
N GLY A 222 -1.98 -6.73 -17.48
CA GLY A 222 -3.22 -6.91 -16.73
C GLY A 222 -3.39 -8.27 -16.08
N GLU A 223 -2.53 -9.23 -16.37
CA GLU A 223 -2.57 -10.60 -15.83
C GLU A 223 -1.59 -10.78 -14.66
N LEU A 224 -1.95 -11.67 -13.72
CA LEU A 224 -1.04 -12.21 -12.72
C LEU A 224 -0.31 -13.41 -13.35
N VAL A 225 0.98 -13.25 -13.62
CA VAL A 225 1.79 -14.28 -14.31
C VAL A 225 2.28 -15.33 -13.33
N GLU A 226 2.84 -14.88 -12.21
CA GLU A 226 3.43 -15.77 -11.22
C GLU A 226 3.37 -15.14 -9.83
N VAL A 227 3.19 -15.94 -8.79
CA VAL A 227 3.21 -15.52 -7.39
C VAL A 227 3.83 -16.61 -6.51
N GLY A 228 4.64 -16.21 -5.55
CA GLY A 228 5.29 -17.13 -4.62
C GLY A 228 6.19 -16.41 -3.63
N GLU A 229 6.90 -17.20 -2.83
CA GLU A 229 7.93 -16.67 -1.95
C GLU A 229 8.96 -15.87 -2.76
N THR A 230 9.33 -14.70 -2.25
CA THR A 230 10.22 -13.77 -2.96
C THR A 230 11.51 -14.43 -3.40
N GLN A 231 12.16 -15.20 -2.51
CA GLN A 231 13.37 -15.92 -2.87
C GLN A 231 13.16 -16.86 -4.06
N THR A 232 12.04 -17.58 -4.10
CA THR A 232 11.72 -18.51 -5.19
C THR A 232 11.49 -17.75 -6.49
N ILE A 233 10.71 -16.68 -6.49
CA ILE A 233 10.44 -15.85 -7.68
C ILE A 233 11.74 -15.29 -8.27
N PHE A 234 12.68 -14.84 -7.44
CA PHE A 234 13.94 -14.24 -7.93
C PHE A 234 15.04 -15.26 -8.30
N THR A 235 14.94 -16.53 -7.87
CA THR A 235 16.03 -17.52 -8.10
C THR A 235 15.59 -18.76 -8.85
N LYS A 236 14.31 -19.13 -8.80
CA LYS A 236 13.77 -20.38 -9.33
C LYS A 236 12.34 -20.19 -9.88
N ASN A 237 12.10 -19.04 -10.54
CA ASN A 237 10.81 -18.79 -11.18
C ASN A 237 10.47 -19.90 -12.19
N SER A 238 9.18 -20.15 -12.37
CA SER A 238 8.67 -21.22 -13.23
C SER A 238 8.18 -20.72 -14.58
N ASP A 239 7.81 -19.43 -14.69
CA ASP A 239 7.33 -18.83 -15.93
C ASP A 239 8.47 -18.11 -16.68
N PRO A 240 8.70 -18.43 -17.96
CA PRO A 240 9.74 -17.76 -18.76
C PRO A 240 9.59 -16.23 -18.86
N ARG A 241 8.36 -15.71 -18.75
CA ARG A 241 8.09 -14.26 -18.75
C ARG A 241 8.64 -13.60 -17.48
N THR A 242 8.52 -14.30 -16.34
CA THR A 242 9.10 -13.87 -15.05
C THR A 242 10.63 -13.81 -15.15
N GLU A 243 11.26 -14.86 -15.71
CA GLU A 243 12.71 -14.92 -15.91
C GLU A 243 13.21 -13.77 -16.79
N GLN A 244 12.53 -13.52 -17.92
CA GLN A 244 12.90 -12.44 -18.84
C GLN A 244 12.80 -11.07 -18.15
N TYR A 245 11.74 -10.84 -17.35
CA TYR A 245 11.55 -9.59 -16.63
C TYR A 245 12.65 -9.38 -15.57
N ILE A 246 12.91 -10.37 -14.73
CA ILE A 246 13.90 -10.30 -13.64
C ILE A 246 15.32 -10.17 -14.18
N SER A 247 15.65 -10.84 -15.28
CA SER A 247 16.98 -10.75 -15.92
C SER A 247 17.20 -9.45 -16.72
N GLY A 248 16.21 -8.54 -16.78
CA GLY A 248 16.28 -7.30 -17.55
C GLY A 248 16.25 -7.50 -19.07
N ARG A 249 15.88 -8.68 -19.56
CA ARG A 249 15.77 -9.01 -21.00
C ARG A 249 14.39 -8.67 -21.58
N PHE A 250 13.58 -7.98 -20.81
CA PHE A 250 12.25 -7.54 -21.20
C PHE A 250 12.38 -6.24 -22.00
N GLY A 251 12.31 -6.33 -23.32
CA GLY A 251 12.36 -5.22 -24.27
C GLY A 251 11.35 -5.43 -25.38
#